data_43505ef70acecfc145c887efa9cf634d
#
_entry.id   43505ef70acecfc145c887efa9cf634d
#
_cell.length_a   1.000
_cell.length_b   1.000
_cell.length_c   1.000
_cell.angle_alpha   90.00
_cell.angle_beta   90.00
_cell.angle_gamma   90.00
#
_symmetry.space_group_name_H-M   'P 1'
#
loop_
_entity.id
_entity.type
_entity.pdbx_description
1 polymer ?
#
loop_
_entity_poly.entity_id
_entity_poly.type
_entity_poly.pdbx_seq_one_letter_code
_entity_poly.pdbx_strand_id
1 'polypeptide(L)'
;MRSLPTLALLALLPLGSTAAAPAAAAPEPIVREVMTRALPDQPGKEALILTVEYPPGGADPVHRHDAHGFVYVLEGQIVMGVAGGPEVTLGPGEAFHEGPDDLHTVGRNASSTKPAKFVVFLIKDIGKPAVLPPH
;
A
#
# COMPACT_ATOMS: atom_id res chain seq x y z
N MET A 1 59.57 -15.66 -52.29
CA MET A 1 58.53 -16.07 -51.37
C MET A 1 58.24 -14.89 -50.43
N ARG A 2 57.13 -14.21 -50.63
CA ARG A 2 56.69 -13.06 -49.85
C ARG A 2 55.41 -13.45 -49.13
N SER A 3 55.49 -13.56 -47.80
CA SER A 3 54.39 -13.85 -46.91
C SER A 3 53.51 -12.61 -46.74
N LEU A 4 52.19 -12.71 -47.01
CA LEU A 4 51.20 -11.69 -46.73
C LEU A 4 50.68 -11.85 -45.28
N PRO A 5 50.53 -10.79 -44.53
CA PRO A 5 49.89 -10.89 -43.20
C PRO A 5 48.35 -10.91 -43.33
N THR A 6 47.74 -11.86 -42.66
CA THR A 6 46.30 -11.99 -42.52
C THR A 6 45.78 -10.95 -41.53
N LEU A 7 44.97 -10.01 -41.99
CA LEU A 7 44.30 -9.01 -41.17
C LEU A 7 43.08 -9.65 -40.50
N ALA A 8 43.10 -9.85 -39.17
CA ALA A 8 41.96 -10.29 -38.42
C ALA A 8 41.03 -9.10 -38.16
N LEU A 9 39.86 -9.14 -38.74
CA LEU A 9 38.78 -8.15 -38.51
C LEU A 9 38.05 -8.51 -37.21
N LEU A 10 38.28 -7.72 -36.16
CA LEU A 10 37.60 -7.85 -34.86
C LEU A 10 36.23 -7.18 -34.96
N ALA A 11 35.15 -7.97 -35.04
CA ALA A 11 33.78 -7.47 -35.04
C ALA A 11 33.39 -7.05 -33.61
N LEU A 12 33.23 -5.74 -33.37
CA LEU A 12 32.61 -5.21 -32.14
C LEU A 12 31.09 -5.44 -32.22
N LEU A 13 30.55 -6.31 -31.37
CA LEU A 13 29.11 -6.44 -31.15
C LEU A 13 28.64 -5.28 -30.24
N PRO A 14 27.60 -4.54 -30.64
CA PRO A 14 27.03 -3.52 -29.77
C PRO A 14 26.32 -4.18 -28.56
N LEU A 15 26.73 -3.83 -27.35
CA LEU A 15 25.95 -4.12 -26.13
C LEU A 15 24.66 -3.31 -26.20
N GLY A 16 23.58 -3.97 -26.57
CA GLY A 16 22.25 -3.39 -26.49
C GLY A 16 21.86 -3.19 -25.00
N SER A 17 21.82 -1.94 -24.54
CA SER A 17 21.21 -1.58 -23.26
C SER A 17 19.71 -1.80 -23.37
N THR A 18 19.20 -2.87 -22.77
CA THR A 18 17.76 -3.05 -22.55
C THR A 18 17.35 -2.11 -21.44
N ALA A 19 16.75 -0.97 -21.78
CA ALA A 19 16.08 -0.12 -20.81
C ALA A 19 14.92 -0.93 -20.21
N ALA A 20 14.94 -1.16 -18.89
CA ALA A 20 13.82 -1.77 -18.19
C ALA A 20 12.59 -0.85 -18.29
N ALA A 21 11.46 -1.39 -18.73
CA ALA A 21 10.20 -0.65 -18.74
C ALA A 21 9.86 -0.26 -17.27
N PRO A 22 9.30 0.94 -17.04
CA PRO A 22 8.86 1.33 -15.70
C PRO A 22 7.83 0.32 -15.18
N ALA A 23 8.01 -0.13 -13.93
CA ALA A 23 7.05 -1.01 -13.28
C ALA A 23 5.67 -0.31 -13.23
N ALA A 24 4.61 -0.99 -13.64
CA ALA A 24 3.25 -0.47 -13.55
C ALA A 24 2.91 -0.18 -12.08
N ALA A 25 2.24 0.96 -11.82
CA ALA A 25 1.76 1.29 -10.48
C ALA A 25 0.77 0.22 -10.00
N ALA A 26 0.78 -0.06 -8.69
CA ALA A 26 -0.18 -0.99 -8.10
C ALA A 26 -1.62 -0.46 -8.31
N PRO A 27 -2.62 -1.36 -8.52
CA PRO A 27 -4.02 -0.96 -8.57
C PRO A 27 -4.44 -0.25 -7.29
N GLU A 28 -5.20 0.85 -7.44
CA GLU A 28 -5.66 1.65 -6.31
C GLU A 28 -6.76 0.93 -5.50
N PRO A 29 -6.83 1.15 -4.19
CA PRO A 29 -7.91 0.66 -3.34
C PRO A 29 -9.26 1.25 -3.72
N ILE A 30 -10.32 0.49 -3.51
CA ILE A 30 -11.70 0.96 -3.59
C ILE A 30 -12.19 1.25 -2.18
N VAL A 31 -12.36 2.52 -1.84
CA VAL A 31 -12.77 2.97 -0.50
C VAL A 31 -14.22 3.44 -0.52
N ARG A 32 -15.01 3.00 0.46
CA ARG A 32 -16.41 3.43 0.64
C ARG A 32 -16.68 3.77 2.09
N GLU A 33 -17.24 4.95 2.32
CA GLU A 33 -17.75 5.34 3.63
C GLU A 33 -19.01 4.53 3.95
N VAL A 34 -19.05 3.99 5.16
CA VAL A 34 -20.19 3.27 5.72
C VAL A 34 -20.95 4.15 6.70
N MET A 35 -20.22 4.83 7.59
CA MET A 35 -20.80 5.67 8.63
C MET A 35 -19.79 6.71 9.10
N THR A 36 -20.27 7.90 9.38
CA THR A 36 -19.60 8.92 10.19
C THR A 36 -20.50 9.34 11.34
N ARG A 37 -19.97 9.39 12.56
CA ARG A 37 -20.74 9.74 13.75
C ARG A 37 -19.90 10.54 14.74
N ALA A 38 -20.35 11.74 15.09
CA ALA A 38 -19.77 12.51 16.20
C ALA A 38 -19.92 11.73 17.52
N LEU A 39 -18.93 11.84 18.38
CA LEU A 39 -18.89 11.21 19.71
C LEU A 39 -19.14 12.26 20.80
N PRO A 40 -20.40 12.38 21.31
CA PRO A 40 -20.77 13.46 22.21
C PRO A 40 -20.02 13.46 23.55
N ASP A 41 -19.57 12.28 24.00
CA ASP A 41 -18.77 12.05 25.20
C ASP A 41 -17.27 12.29 25.00
N GLN A 42 -16.84 12.52 23.74
CA GLN A 42 -15.48 12.86 23.36
C GLN A 42 -15.50 14.14 22.49
N PRO A 43 -15.55 15.33 23.11
CA PRO A 43 -15.68 16.59 22.39
C PRO A 43 -14.64 16.75 21.26
N GLY A 44 -15.12 17.12 20.08
CA GLY A 44 -14.28 17.32 18.90
C GLY A 44 -13.89 16.04 18.15
N LYS A 45 -14.35 14.87 18.60
CA LYS A 45 -14.07 13.58 17.95
C LYS A 45 -15.29 13.01 17.22
N GLU A 46 -14.98 12.26 16.17
CA GLU A 46 -15.95 11.46 15.43
C GLU A 46 -15.38 10.07 15.13
N ALA A 47 -16.27 9.11 15.00
CA ALA A 47 -16.00 7.79 14.47
C ALA A 47 -16.31 7.77 12.98
N LEU A 48 -15.40 7.23 12.18
CA LEU A 48 -15.56 6.99 10.75
C LEU A 48 -15.36 5.50 10.46
N ILE A 49 -16.33 4.88 9.81
CA ILE A 49 -16.23 3.49 9.36
C ILE A 49 -16.16 3.48 7.83
N LEU A 50 -15.12 2.83 7.32
CA LEU A 50 -14.89 2.60 5.89
C LEU A 50 -14.87 1.11 5.59
N THR A 51 -15.29 0.73 4.39
CA THR A 51 -14.85 -0.52 3.77
C THR A 51 -13.80 -0.20 2.73
N VAL A 52 -12.75 -1.01 2.69
CA VAL A 52 -11.68 -0.94 1.71
C VAL A 52 -11.58 -2.27 1.00
N GLU A 53 -11.50 -2.24 -0.31
CA GLU A 53 -11.22 -3.40 -1.15
C GLU A 53 -9.93 -3.16 -1.91
N TYR A 54 -8.97 -4.05 -1.73
CA TYR A 54 -7.77 -4.12 -2.55
C TYR A 54 -8.03 -5.05 -3.73
N PRO A 55 -7.97 -4.54 -4.97
CA PRO A 55 -7.91 -5.41 -6.14
C PRO A 55 -6.71 -6.37 -6.07
N PRO A 56 -6.66 -7.41 -6.90
CA PRO A 56 -5.46 -8.25 -7.01
C PRO A 56 -4.22 -7.40 -7.25
N GLY A 57 -3.20 -7.55 -6.39
CA GLY A 57 -1.97 -6.74 -6.43
C GLY A 57 -2.13 -5.28 -5.99
N GLY A 58 -3.31 -4.89 -5.50
CA GLY A 58 -3.59 -3.53 -5.04
C GLY A 58 -2.79 -3.13 -3.80
N ALA A 59 -2.47 -1.86 -3.68
CA ALA A 59 -1.72 -1.31 -2.55
C ALA A 59 -2.05 0.17 -2.32
N ASP A 60 -1.92 0.59 -1.07
CA ASP A 60 -1.95 2.00 -0.69
C ASP A 60 -0.59 2.66 -0.94
N PRO A 61 -0.55 3.95 -1.29
CA PRO A 61 0.65 4.74 -1.14
C PRO A 61 0.99 4.91 0.35
N VAL A 62 2.25 5.22 0.66
CA VAL A 62 2.65 5.58 2.02
C VAL A 62 1.85 6.79 2.49
N HIS A 63 1.22 6.68 3.65
CA HIS A 63 0.36 7.70 4.22
C HIS A 63 0.33 7.62 5.75
N ARG A 64 -0.42 8.52 6.37
CA ARG A 64 -0.70 8.49 7.82
C ARG A 64 -2.15 8.88 8.08
N HIS A 65 -2.59 8.59 9.27
CA HIS A 65 -3.85 9.06 9.83
C HIS A 65 -3.54 9.92 11.06
N ASP A 66 -4.19 11.08 11.19
CA ASP A 66 -4.19 11.83 12.45
C ASP A 66 -5.34 11.29 13.33
N ALA A 67 -5.26 9.98 13.60
CA ALA A 67 -6.35 9.20 14.18
C ALA A 67 -5.85 7.88 14.77
N HIS A 68 -6.64 7.28 15.66
CA HIS A 68 -6.53 5.84 15.91
C HIS A 68 -7.28 5.08 14.82
N GLY A 69 -6.60 4.19 14.11
CA GLY A 69 -7.13 3.33 13.08
C GLY A 69 -7.18 1.87 13.54
N PHE A 70 -8.32 1.24 13.35
CA PHE A 70 -8.52 -0.20 13.61
C PHE A 70 -8.96 -0.86 12.32
N VAL A 71 -8.17 -1.81 11.86
CA VAL A 71 -8.43 -2.60 10.65
C VAL A 71 -8.95 -3.96 11.06
N TYR A 72 -9.99 -4.45 10.39
CA TYR A 72 -10.53 -5.79 10.59
C TYR A 72 -10.79 -6.46 9.23
N VAL A 73 -10.14 -7.58 8.98
CA VAL A 73 -10.21 -8.28 7.70
C VAL A 73 -11.49 -9.07 7.56
N LEU A 74 -12.19 -8.88 6.44
CA LEU A 74 -13.42 -9.60 6.07
C LEU A 74 -13.14 -10.75 5.10
N GLU A 75 -12.35 -10.47 4.05
CA GLU A 75 -12.09 -11.42 2.97
C GLU A 75 -10.65 -11.27 2.45
N GLY A 76 -10.06 -12.38 1.99
CA GLY A 76 -8.71 -12.41 1.46
C GLY A 76 -7.66 -12.22 2.54
N GLN A 77 -6.48 -11.79 2.14
CA GLN A 77 -5.36 -11.50 3.05
C GLN A 77 -4.72 -10.17 2.68
N ILE A 78 -4.39 -9.39 3.68
CA ILE A 78 -3.69 -8.12 3.53
C ILE A 78 -2.37 -8.12 4.30
N VAL A 79 -1.41 -7.33 3.85
CA VAL A 79 -0.17 -7.07 4.56
C VAL A 79 -0.19 -5.63 5.04
N MET A 80 0.02 -5.43 6.33
CA MET A 80 0.04 -4.12 6.99
C MET A 80 1.37 -3.90 7.70
N GLY A 81 1.81 -2.65 7.76
CA GLY A 81 3.02 -2.26 8.48
C GLY A 81 3.12 -0.75 8.66
N VAL A 82 3.67 -0.37 9.80
CA VAL A 82 4.02 1.02 10.13
C VAL A 82 5.52 1.18 10.23
N ALA A 83 6.03 2.40 10.07
CA ALA A 83 7.45 2.68 10.14
C ALA A 83 8.04 2.22 11.49
N GLY A 84 9.15 1.48 11.42
CA GLY A 84 9.82 0.93 12.60
C GLY A 84 9.20 -0.35 13.18
N GLY A 85 8.06 -0.79 12.66
CA GLY A 85 7.40 -2.04 13.02
C GLY A 85 7.57 -3.14 11.97
N PRO A 86 7.20 -4.38 12.30
CA PRO A 86 7.21 -5.49 11.34
C PRO A 86 6.04 -5.38 10.36
N GLU A 87 6.20 -5.93 9.16
CA GLU A 87 5.07 -6.27 8.32
C GLU A 87 4.33 -7.48 8.90
N VAL A 88 3.00 -7.41 8.92
CA VAL A 88 2.14 -8.52 9.35
C VAL A 88 1.16 -8.87 8.25
N THR A 89 0.96 -10.16 8.01
CA THR A 89 -0.08 -10.67 7.10
C THR A 89 -1.30 -11.04 7.93
N LEU A 90 -2.45 -10.51 7.55
CA LEU A 90 -3.72 -10.67 8.25
C LEU A 90 -4.74 -11.34 7.34
N GLY A 91 -5.44 -12.34 7.86
CA GLY A 91 -6.57 -12.99 7.22
C GLY A 91 -7.91 -12.63 7.84
N PRO A 92 -9.03 -13.19 7.35
CA PRO A 92 -10.37 -12.93 7.87
C PRO A 92 -10.47 -13.17 9.38
N GLY A 93 -11.03 -12.18 10.10
CA GLY A 93 -11.16 -12.22 11.57
C GLY A 93 -9.96 -11.66 12.33
N GLU A 94 -8.88 -11.30 11.66
CA GLU A 94 -7.71 -10.70 12.26
C GLU A 94 -7.75 -9.17 12.15
N ALA A 95 -7.07 -8.49 13.07
CA ALA A 95 -7.09 -7.05 13.19
C ALA A 95 -5.69 -6.45 13.30
N PHE A 96 -5.59 -5.17 12.90
CA PHE A 96 -4.40 -4.35 13.02
C PHE A 96 -4.78 -3.00 13.62
N HIS A 97 -3.87 -2.40 14.38
CA HIS A 97 -4.04 -1.05 14.92
C HIS A 97 -2.87 -0.16 14.50
N GLU A 98 -3.20 1.06 14.14
CA GLU A 98 -2.26 2.16 13.92
C GLU A 98 -2.69 3.38 14.73
N GLY A 99 -1.73 4.09 15.30
CA GLY A 99 -1.95 5.29 16.09
C GLY A 99 -1.84 6.57 15.27
N PRO A 100 -2.14 7.73 15.88
CA PRO A 100 -2.15 9.03 15.19
C PRO A 100 -0.76 9.48 14.71
N ASP A 101 0.31 8.96 15.32
CA ASP A 101 1.70 9.30 14.96
C ASP A 101 2.37 8.27 14.04
N ASP A 102 1.65 7.18 13.71
CA ASP A 102 2.20 6.12 12.89
C ASP A 102 2.22 6.52 11.42
N LEU A 103 3.36 6.28 10.77
CA LEU A 103 3.47 6.33 9.31
C LEU A 103 3.16 4.94 8.76
N HIS A 104 2.04 4.82 8.07
CA HIS A 104 1.62 3.58 7.40
C HIS A 104 2.45 3.39 6.12
N THR A 105 3.43 2.52 6.21
CA THR A 105 4.41 2.28 5.14
C THR A 105 4.04 1.13 4.23
N VAL A 106 3.23 0.19 4.73
CA VAL A 106 2.78 -0.99 3.99
C VAL A 106 1.30 -1.23 4.20
N GLY A 107 0.53 -1.09 3.14
CA GLY A 107 -0.86 -1.52 3.03
C GLY A 107 -1.05 -2.14 1.66
N ARG A 108 -1.20 -3.45 1.56
CA ARG A 108 -1.32 -4.13 0.27
C ARG A 108 -2.10 -5.44 0.36
N ASN A 109 -2.66 -5.84 -0.77
CA ASN A 109 -3.17 -7.19 -0.97
C ASN A 109 -2.00 -8.18 -0.92
N ALA A 110 -2.13 -9.26 -0.16
CA ALA A 110 -1.15 -10.35 -0.16
C ALA A 110 -1.21 -11.19 -1.45
N SER A 111 -2.32 -11.09 -2.22
CA SER A 111 -2.56 -11.85 -3.44
C SER A 111 -2.49 -10.97 -4.70
N SER A 112 -1.85 -11.48 -5.74
CA SER A 112 -1.86 -10.88 -7.08
C SER A 112 -3.01 -11.38 -7.97
N THR A 113 -3.85 -12.31 -7.47
CA THR A 113 -4.89 -12.97 -8.28
C THR A 113 -6.29 -12.87 -7.67
N LYS A 114 -6.40 -12.57 -6.37
CA LYS A 114 -7.68 -12.49 -5.65
C LYS A 114 -7.80 -11.15 -4.94
N PRO A 115 -9.01 -10.56 -4.84
CA PRO A 115 -9.22 -9.36 -4.06
C PRO A 115 -9.13 -9.64 -2.56
N ALA A 116 -8.95 -8.58 -1.77
CA ALA A 116 -9.08 -8.61 -0.32
C ALA A 116 -9.98 -7.47 0.14
N LYS A 117 -10.74 -7.67 1.23
CA LYS A 117 -11.67 -6.69 1.76
C LYS A 117 -11.56 -6.59 3.27
N PHE A 118 -11.59 -5.38 3.77
CA PHE A 118 -11.49 -5.10 5.21
C PHE A 118 -12.27 -3.86 5.59
N VAL A 119 -12.53 -3.74 6.88
CA VAL A 119 -13.12 -2.54 7.50
C VAL A 119 -12.00 -1.73 8.12
N VAL A 120 -12.07 -0.42 8.00
CA VAL A 120 -11.27 0.54 8.76
C VAL A 120 -12.20 1.36 9.63
N PHE A 121 -11.93 1.37 10.94
CA PHE A 121 -12.61 2.21 11.91
C PHE A 121 -11.63 3.24 12.44
N LEU A 122 -11.93 4.52 12.22
CA LEU A 122 -11.10 5.64 12.66
C LEU A 122 -11.80 6.42 13.77
N ILE A 123 -11.04 6.79 14.81
CA ILE A 123 -11.44 7.81 15.78
C ILE A 123 -10.55 9.01 15.51
N LYS A 124 -11.12 10.09 14.99
CA LYS A 124 -10.41 11.27 14.49
C LYS A 124 -11.10 12.56 14.88
N ASP A 125 -10.44 13.68 14.65
CA ASP A 125 -11.05 15.01 14.81
C ASP A 125 -12.14 15.22 13.75
N ILE A 126 -13.25 15.86 14.17
CA ILE A 126 -14.38 16.20 13.30
C ILE A 126 -13.89 17.01 12.09
N GLY A 127 -14.29 16.60 10.90
CA GLY A 127 -14.01 17.29 9.64
C GLY A 127 -12.57 17.18 9.14
N LYS A 128 -11.68 16.44 9.82
CA LYS A 128 -10.33 16.19 9.32
C LYS A 128 -10.31 15.07 8.27
N PRO A 129 -9.41 15.11 7.30
CA PRO A 129 -9.25 14.02 6.33
C PRO A 129 -8.95 12.68 7.01
N ALA A 130 -9.44 11.59 6.43
CA ALA A 130 -9.13 10.23 6.89
C ALA A 130 -7.68 9.85 6.61
N VAL A 131 -7.13 10.33 5.50
CA VAL A 131 -5.77 10.04 5.02
C VAL A 131 -5.01 11.34 4.84
N LEU A 132 -3.77 11.37 5.28
CA LEU A 132 -2.84 12.49 5.18
C LEU A 132 -1.57 12.08 4.42
N PRO A 133 -0.88 13.02 3.75
CA PRO A 133 0.43 12.77 3.18
C PRO A 133 1.43 12.26 4.23
N PRO A 134 2.52 11.60 3.80
CA PRO A 134 3.49 11.01 4.74
C PRO A 134 4.30 12.03 5.54
N HIS A 135 4.24 13.32 5.22
CA HIS A 135 4.96 14.43 5.90
C HIS A 135 4.05 15.62 6.14
#